data_4b107a50cefae6f28f2c94f4e23635e9
#
_entry.id   4b107a50cefae6f28f2c94f4e23635e9
#
_cell.length_a   1.000
_cell.length_b   1.000
_cell.length_c   1.000
_cell.angle_alpha   90.00
_cell.angle_beta   90.00
_cell.angle_gamma   90.00
#
_symmetry.space_group_name_H-M   'P 1'
#
loop_
_entity.id
_entity.type
_entity.pdbx_description
1 polymer ?
#
loop_
_entity_poly.entity_id
_entity_poly.type
_entity_poly.pdbx_seq_one_letter_code
_entity_poly.pdbx_strand_id
1 'polypeptide(L)' 'MACLQNEMLLESIFEEVQEAFPYLDENKQIEIAQQRFDDLCQ' A
#
# COMPACT_ATOMS: atom_id res chain seq x y z
N MET A 1 -19.68 -2.79 -5.60
CA MET A 1 -18.98 -2.16 -4.52
C MET A 1 -17.49 -2.19 -4.74
N ALA A 2 -16.85 -1.13 -4.38
CA ALA A 2 -15.42 -0.99 -4.63
C ALA A 2 -14.57 -1.62 -3.54
N CYS A 3 -15.17 -2.18 -2.52
CA CYS A 3 -14.42 -2.66 -1.37
C CYS A 3 -13.42 -3.76 -1.76
N LEU A 4 -13.87 -4.71 -2.56
CA LEU A 4 -13.00 -5.80 -2.96
C LEU A 4 -11.83 -5.30 -3.79
N GLN A 5 -12.13 -4.40 -4.72
CA GLN A 5 -11.09 -3.83 -5.55
C GLN A 5 -10.08 -3.05 -4.73
N ASN A 6 -10.58 -2.34 -3.73
CA ASN A 6 -9.69 -1.55 -2.88
C ASN A 6 -8.74 -2.45 -2.11
N GLU A 7 -9.23 -3.59 -1.64
CA GLU A 7 -8.39 -4.51 -0.89
C GLU A 7 -7.28 -5.06 -1.78
N MET A 8 -7.63 -5.46 -2.98
CA MET A 8 -6.61 -5.99 -3.89
C MET A 8 -5.60 -4.92 -4.26
N LEU A 9 -6.08 -3.72 -4.48
CA LEU A 9 -5.18 -2.62 -4.82
C LEU A 9 -4.23 -2.31 -3.67
N LEU A 10 -4.75 -2.29 -2.46
CA LEU A 10 -3.93 -2.01 -1.30
C LEU A 10 -2.86 -3.08 -1.12
N GLU A 11 -3.23 -4.31 -1.34
CA GLU A 11 -2.26 -5.40 -1.24
C GLU A 11 -1.15 -5.25 -2.26
N SER A 12 -1.52 -4.92 -3.48
CA SER A 12 -0.54 -4.71 -4.53
C SER A 12 0.42 -3.59 -4.16
N ILE A 13 -0.13 -2.50 -3.66
CA ILE A 13 0.70 -1.36 -3.28
C ILE A 13 1.63 -1.75 -2.14
N PHE A 14 1.13 -2.50 -1.18
CA PHE A 14 1.93 -2.92 -0.05
C PHE A 14 3.09 -3.79 -0.51
N GLU A 15 2.83 -4.69 -1.42
CA GLU A 15 3.89 -5.53 -1.96
C GLU A 15 4.96 -4.70 -2.65
N GLU A 16 4.53 -3.72 -3.41
CA GLU A 16 5.48 -2.82 -4.07
C GLU A 16 6.34 -2.09 -3.07
N VAL A 17 5.71 -1.61 -2.01
CA VAL A 17 6.44 -0.89 -0.98
C VAL A 17 7.45 -1.80 -0.31
N GLN A 18 7.06 -3.03 -0.04
CA GLN A 18 7.96 -3.98 0.58
C GLN A 18 9.18 -4.24 -0.30
N GLU A 19 8.97 -4.34 -1.59
CA GLU A 19 10.07 -4.57 -2.51
C GLU A 19 10.98 -3.37 -2.63
N ALA A 20 10.38 -2.19 -2.64
CA ALA A 20 11.15 -0.96 -2.77
C ALA A 20 11.89 -0.62 -1.48
N PHE A 21 11.30 -0.93 -0.34
CA PHE A 21 11.87 -0.56 0.96
C PHE A 21 11.93 -1.76 1.87
N PRO A 22 12.70 -2.80 1.50
CA PRO A 22 12.77 -3.99 2.35
C PRO A 22 13.49 -3.73 3.68
N TYR A 23 14.22 -2.64 3.76
CA TYR A 23 14.98 -2.29 4.96
C TYR A 23 14.15 -1.50 5.96
N LEU A 24 12.93 -1.12 5.61
CA LEU A 24 12.08 -0.34 6.51
C LEU A 24 11.26 -1.26 7.41
N ASP A 25 10.86 -0.70 8.54
CA ASP A 25 9.98 -1.41 9.45
C ASP A 25 8.63 -1.63 8.82
N GLU A 26 7.94 -2.64 9.33
CA GLU A 26 6.61 -2.93 8.83
C GLU A 26 5.69 -1.73 8.98
N ASN A 27 5.80 -1.04 10.12
CA ASN A 27 4.97 0.14 10.34
C ASN A 27 5.23 1.20 9.29
N LYS A 28 6.49 1.40 8.95
CA LYS A 28 6.84 2.37 7.94
C LYS A 28 6.33 1.96 6.58
N GLN A 29 6.42 0.70 6.27
CA GLN A 29 5.94 0.20 4.99
C GLN A 29 4.43 0.40 4.87
N ILE A 30 3.73 0.15 5.96
CA ILE A 30 2.28 0.35 5.96
C ILE A 30 1.94 1.82 5.75
N GLU A 31 2.69 2.70 6.40
CA GLU A 31 2.45 4.13 6.25
C GLU A 31 2.58 4.55 4.79
N ILE A 32 3.66 4.11 4.17
CA ILE A 32 3.90 4.49 2.77
C ILE A 32 2.82 3.91 1.87
N ALA A 33 2.45 2.67 2.11
CA ALA A 33 1.43 2.03 1.30
C ALA A 33 0.10 2.75 1.43
N GLN A 34 -0.25 3.13 2.63
CA GLN A 34 -1.51 3.84 2.84
C GLN A 34 -1.50 5.19 2.16
N GLN A 35 -0.39 5.87 2.20
CA GLN A 35 -0.28 7.16 1.55
C GLN A 35 -0.43 7.03 0.04
N ARG A 36 0.18 6.02 -0.54
CA ARG A 36 0.05 5.79 -1.96
C ARG A 36 -1.39 5.46 -2.33
N PHE A 37 -2.01 4.64 -1.52
CA PHE A 37 -3.40 4.27 -1.75
C PHE A 37 -4.30 5.49 -1.69
N ASP A 38 -4.03 6.36 -0.75
CA ASP A 38 -4.81 7.59 -0.61
C ASP A 38 -4.66 8.46 -1.84
N ASP A 39 -3.46 8.55 -2.36
CA ASP A 39 -3.21 9.32 -3.57
C ASP A 39 -4.00 8.77 -4.75
N LEU A 40 -4.05 7.47 -4.85
CA LEU A 40 -4.77 6.84 -5.95
C LEU A 40 -6.27 7.05 -5.85
N CYS A 41 -6.78 7.11 -4.63
CA CYS A 41 -8.20 7.30 -4.42
C CYS A 41 -8.66 8.73 -4.70
N GLN A 42 -7.74 9.63 -4.78
CA GLN A 42 -8.08 11.00 -5.12
C GLN A 42 -8.12 11.16 -6.62
#